data_744c1ad459cb5f8925463958ae884155
#
_entry.id   744c1ad459cb5f8925463958ae884155
#
_cell.length_a   1.000
_cell.length_b   1.000
_cell.length_c   1.000
_cell.angle_alpha   90.00
_cell.angle_beta   90.00
_cell.angle_gamma   90.00
#
_symmetry.space_group_name_H-M   'P 1'
#
loop_
_entity.id
_entity.type
_entity.pdbx_description
1 polymer ?
#
loop_
_entity_poly.entity_id
_entity_poly.type
_entity_poly.pdbx_seq_one_letter_code
_entity_poly.pdbx_strand_id
1 'polypeptide(L)'
;FLSNIIYWRESGYFDAASHEKWLLHTWSLSVEWQFYIIYPLVLVAMRKFMSIKTMKFLLLVGTVLGFVFCVIATYKWPNPSYYLLPTRAWEMMLGGIAYLYPLTLSENRKKLFGWTGLGLIIGSYFLISSENPWPGYLAIFPVIGTFLVIQAHRNHSVITNNLVFQKLGTWSYSIYLWHWP
;
A
#
# COMPACT_ATOMS: atom_id res chain seq x y z
N PHE A 1 1.02 14.75 -10.21
CA PHE A 1 1.00 13.40 -10.82
C PHE A 1 2.39 12.82 -11.11
N LEU A 2 3.47 13.61 -11.07
CA LEU A 2 4.83 13.17 -11.45
C LEU A 2 5.88 13.51 -10.39
N SER A 3 5.49 13.96 -9.20
CA SER A 3 6.43 14.34 -8.14
C SER A 3 7.34 13.18 -7.73
N ASN A 4 6.85 11.95 -7.75
CA ASN A 4 7.66 10.76 -7.49
C ASN A 4 8.82 10.59 -8.49
N ILE A 5 8.61 10.91 -9.77
CA ILE A 5 9.67 10.82 -10.80
C ILE A 5 10.68 11.97 -10.62
N ILE A 6 10.19 13.17 -10.29
CA ILE A 6 11.04 14.33 -10.05
C ILE A 6 11.95 14.05 -8.85
N TYR A 7 11.38 13.66 -7.71
CA TYR A 7 12.16 13.38 -6.50
C TYR A 7 13.10 12.17 -6.65
N TRP A 8 12.71 11.15 -7.42
CA TRP A 8 13.61 10.05 -7.76
C TRP A 8 14.85 10.56 -8.54
N ARG A 9 14.66 11.43 -9.52
CA ARG A 9 15.80 12.00 -10.31
C ARG A 9 16.69 12.90 -9.48
N GLU A 10 16.11 13.64 -8.55
CA GLU A 10 16.84 14.54 -7.68
C GLU A 10 17.59 13.82 -6.54
N SER A 11 17.13 12.65 -6.09
CA SER A 11 17.73 11.88 -4.98
C SER A 11 19.14 11.36 -5.28
N GLY A 12 19.59 11.35 -6.55
CA GLY A 12 20.92 10.92 -6.93
C GLY A 12 21.99 12.04 -7.02
N TYR A 13 21.58 13.30 -6.97
CA TYR A 13 22.51 14.42 -7.21
C TYR A 13 22.71 15.37 -6.00
N PHE A 14 21.73 15.42 -5.06
CA PHE A 14 21.76 16.34 -3.91
C PHE A 14 21.16 15.69 -2.65
N ASP A 15 21.86 14.76 -2.06
CA ASP A 15 21.37 14.00 -0.88
C ASP A 15 21.35 14.84 0.42
N ALA A 16 21.76 16.10 0.39
CA ALA A 16 21.86 16.97 1.58
C ALA A 16 20.57 17.74 1.92
N ALA A 17 19.51 17.67 1.10
CA ALA A 17 18.39 18.63 1.20
C ALA A 17 17.00 17.99 1.30
N SER A 18 16.84 16.79 1.88
CA SER A 18 15.49 16.23 2.09
C SER A 18 14.64 17.09 3.04
N HIS A 19 15.27 17.75 4.02
CA HIS A 19 14.61 18.68 4.95
C HIS A 19 14.21 20.02 4.32
N GLU A 20 14.79 20.40 3.18
CA GLU A 20 14.46 21.65 2.48
C GLU A 20 13.31 21.48 1.48
N LYS A 21 12.84 20.24 1.23
CA LYS A 21 11.79 19.94 0.25
C LYS A 21 10.42 19.89 0.92
N TRP A 22 9.76 21.02 1.02
CA TRP A 22 8.46 21.20 1.69
C TRP A 22 7.35 20.23 1.28
N LEU A 23 7.37 19.71 0.07
CA LEU A 23 6.34 18.82 -0.46
C LEU A 23 6.89 17.42 -0.80
N LEU A 24 8.02 17.04 -0.19
CA LEU A 24 8.66 15.75 -0.49
C LEU A 24 7.65 14.58 -0.32
N HIS A 25 6.87 14.57 0.75
CA HIS A 25 5.90 13.53 1.05
C HIS A 25 4.85 13.30 -0.04
N THR A 26 4.59 14.29 -0.91
CA THR A 26 3.61 14.17 -2.00
C THR A 26 4.00 13.17 -3.10
N TRP A 27 5.23 12.64 -3.08
CA TRP A 27 5.64 11.58 -4.01
C TRP A 27 4.74 10.34 -3.92
N SER A 28 4.31 9.97 -2.71
CA SER A 28 3.46 8.79 -2.52
C SER A 28 2.06 9.00 -3.11
N LEU A 29 1.48 10.20 -2.99
CA LEU A 29 0.23 10.54 -3.66
C LEU A 29 0.34 10.42 -5.18
N SER A 30 1.47 10.78 -5.77
CA SER A 30 1.69 10.62 -7.21
C SER A 30 1.67 9.15 -7.63
N VAL A 31 2.29 8.27 -6.85
CA VAL A 31 2.28 6.82 -7.08
C VAL A 31 0.84 6.27 -6.97
N GLU A 32 0.10 6.68 -5.95
CA GLU A 32 -1.30 6.29 -5.77
C GLU A 32 -2.18 6.72 -6.95
N TRP A 33 -2.07 7.99 -7.39
CA TRP A 33 -2.81 8.49 -8.55
C TRP A 33 -2.46 7.76 -9.85
N GLN A 34 -1.18 7.47 -10.08
CA GLN A 34 -0.76 6.64 -11.21
C GLN A 34 -1.42 5.26 -11.16
N PHE A 35 -1.46 4.63 -10.00
CA PHE A 35 -2.13 3.35 -9.81
C PHE A 35 -3.64 3.46 -10.06
N TYR A 36 -4.32 4.45 -9.49
CA TYR A 36 -5.77 4.63 -9.65
C TYR A 36 -6.19 4.90 -11.11
N ILE A 37 -5.31 5.45 -11.93
CA ILE A 37 -5.57 5.62 -13.36
C ILE A 37 -5.27 4.33 -14.13
N ILE A 38 -4.10 3.73 -13.92
CA ILE A 38 -3.61 2.58 -14.69
C ILE A 38 -4.39 1.31 -14.36
N TYR A 39 -4.64 1.05 -13.08
CA TYR A 39 -5.23 -0.21 -12.63
C TYR A 39 -6.63 -0.47 -13.20
N PRO A 40 -7.60 0.47 -13.19
CA PRO A 40 -8.89 0.27 -13.83
C PRO A 40 -8.78 0.04 -15.35
N LEU A 41 -7.88 0.75 -16.03
CA LEU A 41 -7.66 0.56 -17.46
C LEU A 41 -7.14 -0.85 -17.78
N VAL A 42 -6.20 -1.35 -16.96
CA VAL A 42 -5.71 -2.73 -17.06
C VAL A 42 -6.84 -3.73 -16.81
N LEU A 43 -7.68 -3.52 -15.79
CA LEU A 43 -8.81 -4.40 -15.51
C LEU A 43 -9.81 -4.44 -16.67
N VAL A 44 -10.16 -3.29 -17.24
CA VAL A 44 -11.05 -3.20 -18.41
C VAL A 44 -10.45 -3.91 -19.61
N ALA A 45 -9.16 -3.69 -19.89
CA ALA A 45 -8.46 -4.37 -20.98
C ALA A 45 -8.43 -5.89 -20.76
N MET A 46 -8.07 -6.35 -19.55
CA MET A 46 -8.07 -7.78 -19.22
C MET A 46 -9.47 -8.38 -19.38
N ARG A 47 -10.51 -7.67 -18.93
CA ARG A 47 -11.90 -8.15 -19.03
C ARG A 47 -12.37 -8.31 -20.45
N LYS A 48 -11.84 -7.52 -21.39
CA LYS A 48 -12.16 -7.63 -22.81
C LYS A 48 -11.63 -8.92 -23.45
N PHE A 49 -10.47 -9.40 -22.99
CA PHE A 49 -9.75 -10.51 -23.64
C PHE A 49 -9.80 -11.82 -22.85
N MET A 50 -10.24 -11.82 -21.59
CA MET A 50 -10.20 -13.01 -20.75
C MET A 50 -11.40 -13.14 -19.80
N SER A 51 -11.60 -14.37 -19.29
CA SER A 51 -12.63 -14.66 -18.33
C SER A 51 -12.35 -14.00 -16.96
N ILE A 52 -13.40 -13.79 -16.15
CA ILE A 52 -13.24 -13.26 -14.78
C ILE A 52 -12.33 -14.15 -13.93
N LYS A 53 -12.45 -15.48 -14.09
CA LYS A 53 -11.61 -16.43 -13.34
C LYS A 53 -10.14 -16.28 -13.67
N THR A 54 -9.81 -16.19 -14.98
CA THR A 54 -8.44 -15.99 -15.46
C THR A 54 -7.90 -14.63 -15.00
N MET A 55 -8.70 -13.57 -15.11
CA MET A 55 -8.33 -12.24 -14.66
C MET A 55 -7.99 -12.23 -13.16
N LYS A 56 -8.86 -12.80 -12.31
CA LYS A 56 -8.62 -12.91 -10.86
C LYS A 56 -7.32 -13.66 -10.55
N PHE A 57 -7.09 -14.78 -11.25
CA PHE A 57 -5.87 -15.58 -11.07
C PHE A 57 -4.62 -14.79 -11.48
N LEU A 58 -4.65 -14.11 -12.63
CA LEU A 58 -3.52 -13.30 -13.10
C LEU A 58 -3.23 -12.10 -12.19
N LEU A 59 -4.25 -11.49 -11.60
CA LEU A 59 -4.06 -10.44 -10.60
C LEU A 59 -3.38 -10.97 -9.34
N LEU A 60 -3.76 -12.14 -8.86
CA LEU A 60 -3.10 -12.79 -7.74
C LEU A 60 -1.64 -13.08 -8.04
N VAL A 61 -1.35 -13.73 -9.17
CA VAL A 61 0.01 -14.02 -9.63
C VAL A 61 0.82 -12.74 -9.80
N GLY A 62 0.22 -11.71 -10.44
CA GLY A 62 0.84 -10.40 -10.62
C GLY A 62 1.18 -9.71 -9.29
N THR A 63 0.34 -9.85 -8.27
CA THR A 63 0.61 -9.32 -6.93
C THR A 63 1.80 -10.02 -6.29
N VAL A 64 1.88 -11.35 -6.38
CA VAL A 64 3.00 -12.12 -5.85
C VAL A 64 4.30 -11.80 -6.59
N LEU A 65 4.27 -11.76 -7.92
CA LEU A 65 5.43 -11.40 -8.74
C LEU A 65 5.86 -9.95 -8.48
N GLY A 66 4.91 -9.03 -8.30
CA GLY A 66 5.18 -7.64 -7.93
C GLY A 66 5.88 -7.53 -6.57
N PHE A 67 5.47 -8.33 -5.58
CA PHE A 67 6.17 -8.41 -4.30
C PHE A 67 7.60 -8.92 -4.44
N VAL A 68 7.79 -10.02 -5.17
CA VAL A 68 9.14 -10.58 -5.43
C VAL A 68 10.02 -9.55 -6.14
N PHE A 69 9.47 -8.88 -7.16
CA PHE A 69 10.17 -7.80 -7.84
C PHE A 69 10.52 -6.64 -6.90
N CYS A 70 9.60 -6.23 -6.04
CA CYS A 70 9.84 -5.20 -5.01
C CYS A 70 11.03 -5.56 -4.13
N VAL A 71 11.08 -6.80 -3.59
CA VAL A 71 12.18 -7.26 -2.75
C VAL A 71 13.50 -7.20 -3.50
N ILE A 72 13.58 -7.76 -4.70
CA ILE A 72 14.79 -7.76 -5.52
C ILE A 72 15.24 -6.33 -5.86
N ALA A 73 14.29 -5.49 -6.28
CA ALA A 73 14.57 -4.11 -6.69
C ALA A 73 15.07 -3.27 -5.53
N THR A 74 14.55 -3.48 -4.32
CA THR A 74 14.99 -2.75 -3.12
C THR A 74 16.47 -2.96 -2.83
N TYR A 75 17.01 -4.16 -3.05
CA TYR A 75 18.43 -4.44 -2.85
C TYR A 75 19.31 -4.02 -4.02
N LYS A 76 18.79 -4.08 -5.26
CA LYS A 76 19.58 -3.74 -6.45
C LYS A 76 19.53 -2.26 -6.80
N TRP A 77 18.38 -1.62 -6.60
CA TRP A 77 18.09 -0.23 -6.98
C TRP A 77 17.29 0.48 -5.88
N PRO A 78 17.90 0.83 -4.73
CA PRO A 78 17.19 1.38 -3.56
C PRO A 78 16.35 2.62 -3.91
N ASN A 79 16.95 3.62 -4.57
CA ASN A 79 16.28 4.88 -4.90
C ASN A 79 15.09 4.71 -5.84
N PRO A 80 15.21 4.06 -7.02
CA PRO A 80 14.05 3.78 -7.87
C PRO A 80 12.96 2.95 -7.16
N SER A 81 13.36 1.97 -6.34
CA SER A 81 12.41 1.11 -5.64
C SER A 81 11.57 1.85 -4.61
N TYR A 82 12.11 2.92 -4.04
CA TYR A 82 11.42 3.76 -3.07
C TYR A 82 10.33 4.61 -3.72
N TYR A 83 10.60 5.24 -4.86
CA TYR A 83 9.75 6.27 -5.47
C TYR A 83 8.84 5.77 -6.59
N LEU A 84 9.13 4.64 -7.23
CA LEU A 84 8.44 4.25 -8.46
C LEU A 84 7.27 3.29 -8.23
N LEU A 85 6.23 3.44 -9.05
CA LEU A 85 5.01 2.63 -9.00
C LEU A 85 5.25 1.11 -9.12
N PRO A 86 6.13 0.58 -10.00
CA PRO A 86 6.25 -0.88 -10.18
C PRO A 86 6.59 -1.65 -8.91
N THR A 87 7.33 -1.05 -7.99
CA THR A 87 7.73 -1.65 -6.71
C THR A 87 6.67 -1.49 -5.61
N ARG A 88 5.69 -0.59 -5.80
CA ARG A 88 4.62 -0.30 -4.85
C ARG A 88 3.26 -0.86 -5.27
N ALA A 89 3.10 -1.16 -6.58
CA ALA A 89 1.81 -1.57 -7.13
C ALA A 89 1.23 -2.81 -6.43
N TRP A 90 2.06 -3.78 -6.01
CA TRP A 90 1.61 -4.99 -5.34
C TRP A 90 0.90 -4.71 -4.00
N GLU A 91 1.32 -3.69 -3.27
CA GLU A 91 0.70 -3.26 -2.00
C GLU A 91 -0.77 -2.86 -2.23
N MET A 92 -1.00 -2.04 -3.24
CA MET A 92 -2.34 -1.58 -3.63
C MET A 92 -3.15 -2.70 -4.30
N MET A 93 -2.51 -3.56 -5.11
CA MET A 93 -3.15 -4.72 -5.73
C MET A 93 -3.65 -5.70 -4.67
N LEU A 94 -2.97 -5.87 -3.52
CA LEU A 94 -3.43 -6.73 -2.45
C LEU A 94 -4.76 -6.23 -1.86
N GLY A 95 -4.99 -4.92 -1.79
CA GLY A 95 -6.28 -4.34 -1.46
C GLY A 95 -7.38 -4.74 -2.47
N GLY A 96 -7.07 -4.72 -3.77
CA GLY A 96 -7.95 -5.22 -4.83
C GLY A 96 -8.22 -6.73 -4.70
N ILE A 97 -7.22 -7.54 -4.36
CA ILE A 97 -7.37 -8.97 -4.08
C ILE A 97 -8.30 -9.21 -2.89
N ALA A 98 -8.21 -8.41 -1.83
CA ALA A 98 -9.14 -8.51 -0.70
C ALA A 98 -10.61 -8.36 -1.12
N TYR A 99 -10.88 -7.47 -2.05
CA TYR A 99 -12.22 -7.29 -2.62
C TYR A 99 -12.64 -8.43 -3.56
N LEU A 100 -11.73 -8.92 -4.41
CA LEU A 100 -12.02 -9.96 -5.40
C LEU A 100 -12.21 -11.35 -4.79
N TYR A 101 -11.61 -11.60 -3.64
CA TYR A 101 -11.64 -12.87 -2.91
C TYR A 101 -12.14 -12.66 -1.46
N PRO A 102 -13.41 -12.26 -1.27
CA PRO A 102 -13.95 -12.07 0.07
C PRO A 102 -14.00 -13.40 0.81
N LEU A 103 -13.52 -13.41 2.05
CA LEU A 103 -13.55 -14.59 2.91
C LEU A 103 -14.84 -14.61 3.73
N THR A 104 -15.55 -15.72 3.69
CA THR A 104 -16.70 -15.96 4.58
C THR A 104 -16.20 -16.46 5.93
N LEU A 105 -16.08 -15.53 6.89
CA LEU A 105 -15.53 -15.83 8.21
C LEU A 105 -16.64 -15.87 9.27
N SER A 106 -16.52 -16.81 10.23
CA SER A 106 -17.32 -16.78 11.45
C SER A 106 -16.95 -15.58 12.33
N GLU A 107 -17.84 -15.14 13.22
CA GLU A 107 -17.63 -13.95 14.06
C GLU A 107 -16.33 -14.02 14.89
N ASN A 108 -15.99 -15.21 15.40
CA ASN A 108 -14.74 -15.42 16.14
C ASN A 108 -13.50 -15.25 15.23
N ARG A 109 -13.55 -15.75 14.01
CA ARG A 109 -12.47 -15.57 13.01
C ARG A 109 -12.36 -14.12 12.57
N LYS A 110 -13.46 -13.40 12.38
CA LYS A 110 -13.45 -11.96 12.09
C LYS A 110 -12.75 -11.17 13.21
N LYS A 111 -13.04 -11.50 14.49
CA LYS A 111 -12.35 -10.89 15.63
C LYS A 111 -10.85 -11.18 15.58
N LEU A 112 -10.48 -12.45 15.36
CA LEU A 112 -9.08 -12.86 15.27
C LEU A 112 -8.35 -12.12 14.13
N PHE A 113 -8.91 -12.10 12.93
CA PHE A 113 -8.35 -11.42 11.77
C PHE A 113 -8.18 -9.92 12.02
N GLY A 114 -9.19 -9.27 12.61
CA GLY A 114 -9.11 -7.84 12.94
C GLY A 114 -7.99 -7.52 13.95
N TRP A 115 -7.90 -8.28 15.03
CA TRP A 115 -6.85 -8.06 16.04
C TRP A 115 -5.45 -8.44 15.55
N THR A 116 -5.32 -9.55 14.82
CA THR A 116 -4.04 -9.96 14.23
C THR A 116 -3.57 -8.93 13.20
N GLY A 117 -4.49 -8.45 12.35
CA GLY A 117 -4.18 -7.42 11.37
C GLY A 117 -3.71 -6.12 12.00
N LEU A 118 -4.41 -5.64 13.03
CA LEU A 118 -3.99 -4.46 13.79
C LEU A 118 -2.64 -4.69 14.50
N GLY A 119 -2.45 -5.86 15.08
CA GLY A 119 -1.18 -6.24 15.72
C GLY A 119 -0.01 -6.22 14.75
N LEU A 120 -0.20 -6.69 13.51
CA LEU A 120 0.83 -6.64 12.45
C LEU A 120 1.13 -5.21 12.02
N ILE A 121 0.11 -4.35 11.86
CA ILE A 121 0.30 -2.94 11.50
C ILE A 121 1.06 -2.21 12.60
N ILE A 122 0.62 -2.31 13.84
CA ILE A 122 1.26 -1.64 14.98
C ILE A 122 2.64 -2.22 15.22
N GLY A 123 2.79 -3.55 15.19
CA GLY A 123 4.08 -4.24 15.34
C GLY A 123 5.09 -3.83 14.29
N SER A 124 4.66 -3.66 13.02
CA SER A 124 5.54 -3.21 11.95
C SER A 124 6.12 -1.82 12.21
N TYR A 125 5.35 -0.93 12.84
CA TYR A 125 5.81 0.41 13.19
C TYR A 125 6.98 0.39 14.20
N PHE A 126 7.00 -0.58 15.10
CA PHE A 126 8.10 -0.74 16.06
C PHE A 126 9.28 -1.58 15.53
N LEU A 127 9.03 -2.46 14.56
CA LEU A 127 10.05 -3.37 14.01
C LEU A 127 10.82 -2.75 12.83
N ILE A 128 10.21 -1.81 12.10
CA ILE A 128 10.82 -1.19 10.93
C ILE A 128 11.53 0.09 11.36
N SER A 129 12.84 0.14 11.15
CA SER A 129 13.67 1.31 11.41
C SER A 129 14.16 1.95 10.10
N SER A 130 14.68 3.17 10.19
CA SER A 130 15.28 3.88 9.04
C SER A 130 16.50 3.17 8.43
N GLU A 131 17.11 2.23 9.16
CA GLU A 131 18.25 1.45 8.68
C GLU A 131 17.84 0.29 7.77
N ASN A 132 16.56 -0.10 7.81
CA ASN A 132 16.07 -1.20 6.99
C ASN A 132 15.88 -0.75 5.54
N PRO A 133 16.28 -1.59 4.56
CA PRO A 133 16.01 -1.31 3.15
C PRO A 133 14.50 -1.30 2.90
N TRP A 134 13.98 -0.16 2.49
CA TRP A 134 12.54 0.07 2.29
C TRP A 134 12.22 0.31 0.81
N PRO A 135 11.10 -0.22 0.27
CA PRO A 135 10.03 -1.01 0.92
C PRO A 135 10.38 -2.45 1.30
N GLY A 136 11.23 -3.12 0.54
CA GLY A 136 11.77 -4.44 0.83
C GLY A 136 10.76 -5.51 1.26
N TYR A 137 11.25 -6.58 1.89
CA TYR A 137 10.39 -7.66 2.39
C TYR A 137 9.60 -7.27 3.64
N LEU A 138 10.05 -6.26 4.39
CA LEU A 138 9.38 -5.83 5.62
C LEU A 138 8.02 -5.18 5.37
N ALA A 139 7.80 -4.63 4.17
CA ALA A 139 6.52 -4.07 3.76
C ALA A 139 5.38 -5.11 3.78
N ILE A 140 5.70 -6.41 3.77
CA ILE A 140 4.68 -7.48 3.82
C ILE A 140 3.87 -7.44 5.12
N PHE A 141 4.46 -7.06 6.25
CA PHE A 141 3.78 -7.07 7.54
C PHE A 141 2.61 -6.07 7.61
N PRO A 142 2.80 -4.77 7.36
CA PRO A 142 1.69 -3.82 7.39
C PRO A 142 0.68 -4.08 6.26
N VAL A 143 1.13 -4.56 5.10
CA VAL A 143 0.25 -4.83 3.94
C VAL A 143 -0.64 -6.06 4.21
N ILE A 144 -0.09 -7.16 4.75
CA ILE A 144 -0.91 -8.30 5.20
C ILE A 144 -1.79 -7.90 6.38
N GLY A 145 -1.28 -7.11 7.31
CA GLY A 145 -2.07 -6.58 8.42
C GLY A 145 -3.33 -5.86 7.91
N THR A 146 -3.17 -4.96 6.95
CA THR A 146 -4.27 -4.23 6.30
C THR A 146 -5.22 -5.19 5.57
N PHE A 147 -4.70 -6.17 4.82
CA PHE A 147 -5.51 -7.20 4.17
C PHE A 147 -6.40 -7.95 5.16
N LEU A 148 -5.86 -8.37 6.30
CA LEU A 148 -6.62 -9.07 7.34
C LEU A 148 -7.71 -8.19 7.95
N VAL A 149 -7.42 -6.90 8.20
CA VAL A 149 -8.42 -5.94 8.70
C VAL A 149 -9.55 -5.76 7.69
N ILE A 150 -9.25 -5.64 6.41
CA ILE A 150 -10.26 -5.54 5.35
C ILE A 150 -11.10 -6.81 5.31
N GLN A 151 -10.49 -8.00 5.32
CA GLN A 151 -11.20 -9.29 5.29
C GLN A 151 -12.06 -9.54 6.54
N ALA A 152 -11.71 -8.95 7.66
CA ALA A 152 -12.48 -9.06 8.89
C ALA A 152 -13.88 -8.44 8.80
N HIS A 153 -14.10 -7.47 7.88
CA HIS A 153 -15.39 -6.79 7.64
C HIS A 153 -16.12 -6.36 8.93
N ARG A 154 -15.38 -5.84 9.93
CA ARG A 154 -15.93 -5.49 11.24
C ARG A 154 -16.39 -4.02 11.29
N ASN A 155 -17.37 -3.66 10.46
CA ASN A 155 -17.86 -2.28 10.35
C ASN A 155 -18.52 -1.75 11.62
N HIS A 156 -18.94 -2.62 12.54
CA HIS A 156 -19.58 -2.26 13.81
C HIS A 156 -18.68 -2.55 15.03
N SER A 157 -17.37 -2.64 14.85
CA SER A 157 -16.47 -2.80 15.98
C SER A 157 -16.32 -1.49 16.76
N VAL A 158 -15.92 -1.58 18.04
CA VAL A 158 -15.65 -0.41 18.88
C VAL A 158 -14.63 0.54 18.24
N ILE A 159 -13.70 0.01 17.43
CA ILE A 159 -12.70 0.80 16.71
C ILE A 159 -13.31 1.51 15.51
N THR A 160 -13.96 0.76 14.61
CA THR A 160 -14.48 1.31 13.33
C THR A 160 -15.72 2.19 13.52
N ASN A 161 -16.52 1.95 14.55
CA ASN A 161 -17.72 2.73 14.86
C ASN A 161 -17.48 3.87 15.87
N ASN A 162 -16.22 4.12 16.25
CA ASN A 162 -15.88 5.20 17.14
C ASN A 162 -15.80 6.54 16.37
N LEU A 163 -16.46 7.56 16.90
CA LEU A 163 -16.52 8.91 16.29
C LEU A 163 -15.11 9.51 16.07
N VAL A 164 -14.17 9.25 16.98
CA VAL A 164 -12.80 9.76 16.87
C VAL A 164 -12.11 9.15 15.65
N PHE A 165 -12.15 7.81 15.49
CA PHE A 165 -11.53 7.13 14.36
C PHE A 165 -12.20 7.49 13.03
N GLN A 166 -13.52 7.68 13.01
CA GLN A 166 -14.23 8.14 11.82
C GLN A 166 -13.81 9.56 11.41
N LYS A 167 -13.70 10.48 12.36
CA LYS A 167 -13.21 11.84 12.08
C LYS A 167 -11.75 11.85 11.63
N LEU A 168 -10.89 11.08 12.30
CA LEU A 168 -9.50 10.93 11.86
C LEU A 168 -9.41 10.38 10.44
N GLY A 169 -10.23 9.40 10.09
CA GLY A 169 -10.33 8.89 8.72
C GLY A 169 -10.78 9.96 7.73
N THR A 170 -11.79 10.75 8.07
CA THR A 170 -12.29 11.84 7.21
C THR A 170 -11.24 12.94 7.01
N TRP A 171 -10.43 13.23 8.02
CA TRP A 171 -9.40 14.26 7.98
C TRP A 171 -8.03 13.74 7.54
N SER A 172 -7.88 12.44 7.35
CA SER A 172 -6.58 11.79 7.08
C SER A 172 -5.83 12.44 5.91
N TYR A 173 -6.54 12.78 4.83
CA TYR A 173 -5.94 13.46 3.68
C TYR A 173 -5.40 14.85 4.03
N SER A 174 -6.18 15.66 4.77
CA SER A 174 -5.74 16.98 5.21
C SER A 174 -4.58 16.88 6.19
N ILE A 175 -4.65 15.94 7.14
CA ILE A 175 -3.56 15.67 8.09
C ILE A 175 -2.29 15.26 7.32
N TYR A 176 -2.42 14.39 6.32
CA TYR A 176 -1.30 13.97 5.48
C TYR A 176 -0.66 15.14 4.72
N LEU A 177 -1.46 16.06 4.18
CA LEU A 177 -0.92 17.23 3.47
C LEU A 177 -0.19 18.21 4.40
N TRP A 178 -0.61 18.32 5.65
CA TRP A 178 -0.10 19.32 6.60
C TRP A 178 0.90 18.77 7.63
N HIS A 179 1.17 17.46 7.67
CA HIS A 179 2.09 16.89 8.65
C HIS A 179 3.58 17.21 8.39
N TRP A 180 3.88 17.73 7.19
CA TRP A 180 5.23 18.06 6.75
C TRP A 180 5.27 19.50 6.24
N PRO A 181 5.23 20.51 7.03
CA PRO A 181 5.69 21.86 6.70
C PRO A 181 7.07 22.13 7.29
#